data_c3ecd1c946c32b4030f6ad06418d2569
#
_entry.id   c3ecd1c946c32b4030f6ad06418d2569
#
_cell.length_a   1.000
_cell.length_b   1.000
_cell.length_c   1.000
_cell.angle_alpha   90.00
_cell.angle_beta   90.00
_cell.angle_gamma   90.00
#
_symmetry.space_group_name_H-M   'P 1'
#
loop_
_entity.id
_entity.type
_entity.pdbx_description
1 polymer ?
#
loop_
_entity_poly.entity_id
_entity_poly.type
_entity_poly.pdbx_seq_one_letter_code
_entity_poly.pdbx_strand_id
1 'polypeptide(L)'
;MHCLGKRLILPELLDTLPPDEARASLWDLTRINRRWGGHSTLRKLLAGTVPASGRFSVLDVGAASGDMGACMRQSYAGAEVTSLDYVQSHLAEAPGAKVVANAFMLPFRPRGFDYVFCSLFLHHFSDEEVVELLRGFGEVARKAVLVIDLERNPIPYYFIAWSRPLLGWDPVTVHDGAISVEAAFRREELEELARRSGLRNPRVRVYRPAFRIAMAADVR
;
A
#
# COMPACT_ATOMS: atom_id res chain seq x y z
N MET A 1 25.27 10.18 9.24
CA MET A 1 24.47 8.99 8.85
C MET A 1 23.16 9.10 9.58
N HIS A 2 22.07 9.39 8.86
CA HIS A 2 20.73 9.54 9.46
C HIS A 2 20.33 8.19 10.07
N CYS A 3 20.08 8.18 11.38
CA CYS A 3 19.77 6.94 12.07
C CYS A 3 18.24 6.70 11.94
N LEU A 4 17.84 5.83 11.01
CA LEU A 4 16.44 5.42 10.84
C LEU A 4 15.98 4.54 12.03
N GLY A 5 15.95 5.13 13.23
CA GLY A 5 15.62 4.45 14.49
C GLY A 5 14.14 4.08 14.58
N LYS A 6 13.36 4.98 15.16
CA LYS A 6 11.89 4.89 15.24
C LYS A 6 11.26 5.43 13.97
N ARG A 7 10.01 5.06 13.71
CA ARG A 7 9.20 5.65 12.65
C ARG A 7 9.03 7.15 12.90
N LEU A 8 9.23 7.96 11.86
CA LEU A 8 8.97 9.39 11.89
C LEU A 8 7.90 9.68 10.82
N ILE A 9 6.73 10.07 11.27
CA ILE A 9 5.59 10.32 10.40
C ILE A 9 5.49 11.83 10.20
N LEU A 10 5.63 12.26 8.97
CA LEU A 10 5.51 13.66 8.55
C LEU A 10 4.46 13.73 7.42
N PRO A 11 3.72 14.84 7.28
CA PRO A 11 2.80 15.03 6.15
C PRO A 11 3.55 14.98 4.82
N GLU A 12 3.03 14.23 3.87
CA GLU A 12 3.52 14.22 2.50
C GLU A 12 2.91 15.38 1.69
N LEU A 13 3.68 15.95 0.77
CA LEU A 13 3.20 17.03 -0.09
C LEU A 13 2.06 16.56 -1.00
N LEU A 14 2.16 15.34 -1.51
CA LEU A 14 1.18 14.75 -2.41
C LEU A 14 -0.25 14.76 -1.82
N ASP A 15 -0.39 14.60 -0.50
CA ASP A 15 -1.70 14.55 0.17
C ASP A 15 -2.44 15.89 0.16
N THR A 16 -1.71 17.00 -0.06
CA THR A 16 -2.25 18.37 0.03
C THR A 16 -2.22 19.14 -1.28
N LEU A 17 -1.58 18.59 -2.30
CA LEU A 17 -1.44 19.26 -3.60
C LEU A 17 -2.75 19.30 -4.39
N PRO A 18 -2.96 20.39 -5.16
CA PRO A 18 -4.02 20.42 -6.18
C PRO A 18 -3.87 19.27 -7.18
N PRO A 19 -4.98 18.77 -7.77
CA PRO A 19 -4.94 17.61 -8.67
C PRO A 19 -3.97 17.73 -9.84
N ASP A 20 -3.81 18.93 -10.41
CA ASP A 20 -2.92 19.17 -11.55
C ASP A 20 -1.44 19.07 -11.15
N GLU A 21 -1.09 19.51 -9.94
CA GLU A 21 0.27 19.41 -9.41
C GLU A 21 0.60 18.00 -8.92
N ALA A 22 -0.38 17.28 -8.38
CA ALA A 22 -0.25 15.89 -7.93
C ALA A 22 0.02 14.89 -9.06
N ARG A 23 -0.38 15.21 -10.30
CA ARG A 23 -0.37 14.28 -11.45
C ARG A 23 1.01 13.69 -11.75
N ALA A 24 2.05 14.52 -11.72
CA ALA A 24 3.42 14.08 -12.01
C ALA A 24 3.92 13.06 -10.98
N SER A 25 3.67 13.32 -9.70
CA SER A 25 4.05 12.42 -8.61
C SER A 25 3.23 11.11 -8.65
N LEU A 26 1.92 11.16 -8.91
CA LEU A 26 1.09 9.96 -9.09
C LEU A 26 1.59 9.09 -10.26
N TRP A 27 2.05 9.72 -11.34
CA TRP A 27 2.66 9.01 -12.46
C TRP A 27 3.99 8.35 -12.06
N ASP A 28 4.83 9.05 -11.29
CA ASP A 28 6.06 8.49 -10.76
C ASP A 28 5.80 7.31 -9.82
N LEU A 29 4.80 7.37 -8.95
CA LEU A 29 4.39 6.24 -8.10
C LEU A 29 4.01 5.02 -8.94
N THR A 30 3.26 5.22 -10.01
CA THR A 30 2.93 4.14 -10.96
C THR A 30 4.19 3.55 -11.61
N ARG A 31 5.15 4.39 -12.03
CA ARG A 31 6.45 3.94 -12.56
C ARG A 31 7.24 3.14 -11.53
N ILE A 32 7.29 3.63 -10.29
CA ILE A 32 7.97 2.99 -9.16
C ILE A 32 7.34 1.61 -8.91
N ASN A 33 6.02 1.52 -8.84
CA ASN A 33 5.34 0.25 -8.63
C ASN A 33 5.62 -0.75 -9.77
N ARG A 34 5.61 -0.30 -11.01
CA ARG A 34 5.83 -1.17 -12.18
C ARG A 34 7.27 -1.64 -12.32
N ARG A 35 8.27 -0.77 -12.10
CA ARG A 35 9.68 -1.02 -12.43
C ARG A 35 10.54 -1.32 -11.21
N TRP A 36 10.13 -0.85 -10.01
CA TRP A 36 10.94 -0.91 -8.79
C TRP A 36 10.29 -1.79 -7.72
N GLY A 37 9.61 -2.84 -8.16
CA GLY A 37 9.24 -3.97 -7.32
C GLY A 37 7.82 -4.00 -6.76
N GLY A 38 7.01 -2.95 -6.84
CA GLY A 38 5.63 -2.96 -6.36
C GLY A 38 4.81 -4.11 -6.97
N HIS A 39 4.69 -4.14 -8.29
CA HIS A 39 3.94 -5.19 -9.01
C HIS A 39 4.54 -6.59 -8.82
N SER A 40 5.87 -6.72 -8.77
CA SER A 40 6.50 -8.04 -8.55
C SER A 40 6.25 -8.54 -7.14
N THR A 41 6.26 -7.67 -6.14
CA THR A 41 5.93 -7.99 -4.75
C THR A 41 4.45 -8.38 -4.63
N LEU A 42 3.55 -7.65 -5.29
CA LEU A 42 2.13 -7.97 -5.34
C LEU A 42 1.88 -9.38 -5.89
N ARG A 43 2.48 -9.72 -7.06
CA ARG A 43 2.32 -11.06 -7.64
C ARG A 43 2.83 -12.15 -6.70
N LYS A 44 3.95 -11.95 -6.02
CA LYS A 44 4.49 -12.91 -5.05
C LYS A 44 3.60 -13.05 -3.81
N LEU A 45 3.05 -11.95 -3.31
CA LEU A 45 2.12 -11.95 -2.19
C LEU A 45 0.84 -12.72 -2.55
N LEU A 46 0.25 -12.41 -3.70
CA LEU A 46 -0.97 -13.07 -4.17
C LEU A 46 -0.75 -14.55 -4.44
N ALA A 47 0.35 -14.93 -5.11
CA ALA A 47 0.67 -16.34 -5.38
C ALA A 47 0.79 -17.20 -4.11
N GLY A 48 1.18 -16.58 -2.98
CA GLY A 48 1.24 -17.26 -1.68
C GLY A 48 -0.04 -17.23 -0.87
N THR A 49 -1.10 -16.54 -1.35
CA THR A 49 -2.29 -16.29 -0.52
C THR A 49 -3.60 -16.57 -1.24
N VAL A 50 -3.66 -16.29 -2.55
CA VAL A 50 -4.89 -16.39 -3.35
C VAL A 50 -4.86 -17.64 -4.20
N PRO A 51 -5.97 -18.38 -4.34
CA PRO A 51 -6.05 -19.50 -5.26
C PRO A 51 -5.71 -19.09 -6.70
N ALA A 52 -4.94 -19.91 -7.41
CA ALA A 52 -4.54 -19.64 -8.80
C ALA A 52 -5.72 -19.58 -9.76
N SER A 53 -6.82 -20.26 -9.44
CA SER A 53 -8.05 -20.28 -10.21
C SER A 53 -9.25 -19.94 -9.31
N GLY A 54 -10.28 -19.35 -9.91
CA GLY A 54 -11.51 -18.97 -9.22
C GLY A 54 -11.72 -17.46 -9.18
N ARG A 55 -12.91 -17.07 -8.70
CA ARG A 55 -13.27 -15.67 -8.48
C ARG A 55 -12.97 -15.27 -7.04
N PHE A 56 -12.50 -14.08 -6.85
CA PHE A 56 -12.33 -13.47 -5.53
C PHE A 56 -12.48 -11.96 -5.60
N SER A 57 -12.99 -11.39 -4.53
CA SER A 57 -13.17 -9.94 -4.40
C SER A 57 -12.09 -9.32 -3.53
N VAL A 58 -11.60 -8.15 -3.96
CA VAL A 58 -10.59 -7.37 -3.24
C VAL A 58 -11.07 -5.95 -3.06
N LEU A 59 -10.99 -5.42 -1.85
CA LEU A 59 -11.03 -3.99 -1.59
C LEU A 59 -9.60 -3.46 -1.55
N ASP A 60 -9.27 -2.56 -2.48
CA ASP A 60 -7.97 -1.89 -2.58
C ASP A 60 -8.10 -0.52 -1.89
N VAL A 61 -7.53 -0.37 -0.69
CA VAL A 61 -7.66 0.82 0.17
C VAL A 61 -6.45 1.73 -0.01
N GLY A 62 -6.70 3.03 -0.20
CA GLY A 62 -5.68 3.99 -0.61
C GLY A 62 -5.20 3.69 -2.03
N ALA A 63 -6.15 3.39 -2.93
CA ALA A 63 -5.85 2.83 -4.25
C ALA A 63 -5.21 3.84 -5.21
N ALA A 64 -5.28 5.14 -4.92
CA ALA A 64 -4.79 6.21 -5.79
C ALA A 64 -5.20 5.97 -7.26
N SER A 65 -4.26 5.88 -8.19
CA SER A 65 -4.53 5.63 -9.63
C SER A 65 -5.08 4.21 -9.93
N GLY A 66 -5.18 3.32 -8.94
CA GLY A 66 -5.66 1.94 -9.11
C GLY A 66 -4.70 1.02 -9.88
N ASP A 67 -3.42 1.37 -9.98
CA ASP A 67 -2.42 0.59 -10.71
C ASP A 67 -2.19 -0.80 -10.12
N MET A 68 -2.25 -0.93 -8.80
CA MET A 68 -2.15 -2.22 -8.10
C MET A 68 -3.37 -3.09 -8.38
N GLY A 69 -4.58 -2.53 -8.34
CA GLY A 69 -5.81 -3.21 -8.72
C GLY A 69 -5.80 -3.64 -10.20
N ALA A 70 -5.26 -2.82 -11.10
CA ALA A 70 -5.08 -3.18 -12.50
C ALA A 70 -4.10 -4.36 -12.65
N CYS A 71 -2.99 -4.36 -11.91
CA CYS A 71 -2.03 -5.47 -11.89
C CYS A 71 -2.66 -6.77 -11.37
N MET A 72 -3.55 -6.70 -10.36
CA MET A 72 -4.30 -7.86 -9.88
C MET A 72 -5.20 -8.46 -10.96
N ARG A 73 -5.98 -7.63 -11.65
CA ARG A 73 -6.88 -8.07 -12.75
C ARG A 73 -6.11 -8.67 -13.92
N GLN A 74 -4.93 -8.14 -14.26
CA GLN A 74 -4.07 -8.71 -15.29
C GLN A 74 -3.50 -10.08 -14.90
N SER A 75 -3.23 -10.28 -13.61
CA SER A 75 -2.62 -11.52 -13.10
C SER A 75 -3.66 -12.61 -12.82
N TYR A 76 -4.90 -12.25 -12.53
CA TYR A 76 -5.99 -13.14 -12.14
C TYR A 76 -7.29 -12.70 -12.82
N ALA A 77 -7.72 -13.47 -13.83
CA ALA A 77 -8.94 -13.15 -14.61
C ALA A 77 -10.23 -13.11 -13.75
N GLY A 78 -10.23 -13.81 -12.60
CA GLY A 78 -11.34 -13.82 -11.66
C GLY A 78 -11.26 -12.78 -10.53
N ALA A 79 -10.30 -11.84 -10.60
CA ALA A 79 -10.15 -10.80 -9.58
C ALA A 79 -11.18 -9.67 -9.79
N GLU A 80 -12.08 -9.50 -8.83
CA GLU A 80 -13.03 -8.39 -8.74
C GLU A 80 -12.48 -7.35 -7.76
N VAL A 81 -11.92 -6.24 -8.26
CA VAL A 81 -11.28 -5.22 -7.43
C VAL A 81 -12.13 -3.98 -7.35
N THR A 82 -12.41 -3.53 -6.13
CA THR A 82 -13.01 -2.23 -5.81
C THR A 82 -11.92 -1.32 -5.27
N SER A 83 -11.68 -0.19 -5.93
CA SER A 83 -10.70 0.81 -5.50
C SER A 83 -11.34 1.82 -4.55
N LEU A 84 -10.76 2.02 -3.38
CA LEU A 84 -11.19 3.02 -2.40
C LEU A 84 -10.08 4.02 -2.14
N ASP A 85 -10.42 5.30 -2.16
CA ASP A 85 -9.53 6.39 -1.77
C ASP A 85 -10.34 7.50 -1.11
N TYR A 86 -9.70 8.32 -0.29
CA TYR A 86 -10.33 9.49 0.32
C TYR A 86 -10.44 10.64 -0.68
N VAL A 87 -9.49 10.77 -1.59
CA VAL A 87 -9.39 11.85 -2.58
C VAL A 87 -10.00 11.39 -3.91
N GLN A 88 -11.13 11.97 -4.29
CA GLN A 88 -11.85 11.60 -5.52
C GLN A 88 -11.00 11.72 -6.78
N SER A 89 -10.18 12.77 -6.89
CA SER A 89 -9.32 13.01 -8.06
C SER A 89 -8.25 11.93 -8.23
N HIS A 90 -7.78 11.32 -7.17
CA HIS A 90 -6.82 10.20 -7.23
C HIS A 90 -7.43 8.99 -7.94
N LEU A 91 -8.72 8.73 -7.75
CA LEU A 91 -9.44 7.62 -8.39
C LEU A 91 -9.83 7.89 -9.87
N ALA A 92 -9.54 9.06 -10.43
CA ALA A 92 -10.00 9.41 -11.77
C ALA A 92 -9.61 8.34 -12.80
N GLU A 93 -8.35 7.91 -12.79
CA GLU A 93 -7.79 6.92 -13.71
C GLU A 93 -7.97 5.46 -13.25
N ALA A 94 -8.45 5.21 -12.02
CA ALA A 94 -8.60 3.86 -11.49
C ALA A 94 -9.66 3.08 -12.29
N PRO A 95 -9.35 1.87 -12.79
CA PRO A 95 -10.31 1.08 -13.54
C PRO A 95 -11.29 0.34 -12.63
N GLY A 96 -12.52 0.12 -13.11
CA GLY A 96 -13.54 -0.67 -12.42
C GLY A 96 -14.32 0.09 -11.36
N ALA A 97 -14.78 -0.63 -10.32
CA ALA A 97 -15.56 -0.05 -9.24
C ALA A 97 -14.70 0.88 -8.36
N LYS A 98 -15.25 2.04 -8.03
CA LYS A 98 -14.59 3.09 -7.24
C LYS A 98 -15.48 3.54 -6.10
N VAL A 99 -14.89 3.80 -4.94
CA VAL A 99 -15.60 4.33 -3.77
C VAL A 99 -14.75 5.42 -3.14
N VAL A 100 -15.33 6.59 -2.94
CA VAL A 100 -14.70 7.69 -2.19
C VAL A 100 -15.15 7.56 -0.75
N ALA A 101 -14.23 7.20 0.16
CA ALA A 101 -14.54 7.02 1.57
C ALA A 101 -13.29 7.13 2.45
N ASN A 102 -13.53 7.35 3.76
CA ASN A 102 -12.50 7.29 4.77
C ASN A 102 -12.18 5.84 5.13
N ALA A 103 -10.91 5.46 5.12
CA ALA A 103 -10.43 4.12 5.45
C ALA A 103 -10.71 3.71 6.91
N PHE A 104 -10.86 4.67 7.82
CA PHE A 104 -11.26 4.43 9.21
C PHE A 104 -12.77 4.13 9.36
N MET A 105 -13.57 4.45 8.34
CA MET A 105 -15.03 4.28 8.36
C MET A 105 -15.49 3.62 7.05
N LEU A 106 -15.07 2.38 6.86
CA LEU A 106 -15.34 1.64 5.62
C LEU A 106 -16.86 1.44 5.42
N PRO A 107 -17.46 1.91 4.31
CA PRO A 107 -18.91 1.85 4.08
C PRO A 107 -19.35 0.47 3.55
N PHE A 108 -18.79 -0.60 4.11
CA PHE A 108 -19.07 -1.96 3.67
C PHE A 108 -19.54 -2.83 4.82
N ARG A 109 -20.38 -3.80 4.50
CA ARG A 109 -20.80 -4.82 5.47
C ARG A 109 -19.62 -5.66 5.93
N PRO A 110 -19.65 -6.18 7.16
CA PRO A 110 -18.66 -7.16 7.61
C PRO A 110 -18.53 -8.34 6.63
N ARG A 111 -17.30 -8.80 6.41
CA ARG A 111 -16.97 -9.90 5.48
C ARG A 111 -17.48 -9.65 4.05
N GLY A 112 -17.47 -8.37 3.61
CA GLY A 112 -17.94 -7.98 2.28
C GLY A 112 -17.04 -8.40 1.13
N PHE A 113 -15.73 -8.49 1.38
CA PHE A 113 -14.70 -8.86 0.41
C PHE A 113 -13.95 -10.12 0.84
N ASP A 114 -13.41 -10.88 -0.12
CA ASP A 114 -12.52 -12.00 0.22
C ASP A 114 -11.22 -11.49 0.85
N TYR A 115 -10.66 -10.42 0.30
CA TYR A 115 -9.42 -9.79 0.77
C TYR A 115 -9.59 -8.28 0.87
N VAL A 116 -8.95 -7.68 1.87
CA VAL A 116 -8.68 -6.23 1.91
C VAL A 116 -7.20 -6.04 1.69
N PHE A 117 -6.85 -5.18 0.77
CA PHE A 117 -5.48 -4.88 0.36
C PHE A 117 -5.20 -3.39 0.52
N CYS A 118 -3.98 -3.03 0.90
CA CYS A 118 -3.46 -1.68 0.75
C CYS A 118 -1.98 -1.71 0.34
N SER A 119 -1.55 -0.66 -0.35
CA SER A 119 -0.17 -0.53 -0.80
C SER A 119 0.34 0.89 -0.62
N LEU A 120 1.51 1.06 0.01
CA LEU A 120 2.11 2.38 0.27
C LEU A 120 1.12 3.30 0.98
N PHE A 121 0.48 2.79 2.02
CA PHE A 121 -0.63 3.46 2.69
C PHE A 121 -0.45 3.54 4.20
N LEU A 122 -0.09 2.44 4.86
CA LEU A 122 -0.05 2.38 6.33
C LEU A 122 1.05 3.25 6.93
N HIS A 123 2.11 3.55 6.19
CA HIS A 123 3.20 4.39 6.70
C HIS A 123 2.80 5.85 6.96
N HIS A 124 1.67 6.33 6.42
CA HIS A 124 1.13 7.67 6.72
C HIS A 124 0.57 7.81 8.14
N PHE A 125 0.36 6.70 8.87
CA PHE A 125 -0.39 6.67 10.13
C PHE A 125 0.49 6.28 11.32
N SER A 126 0.10 6.76 12.52
CA SER A 126 0.70 6.32 13.79
C SER A 126 0.47 4.83 14.04
N ASP A 127 1.22 4.25 14.96
CA ASP A 127 1.09 2.83 15.30
C ASP A 127 -0.31 2.48 15.81
N GLU A 128 -0.94 3.38 16.56
CA GLU A 128 -2.30 3.24 17.06
C GLU A 128 -3.32 3.28 15.93
N GLU A 129 -3.18 4.22 15.01
CA GLU A 129 -4.04 4.33 13.82
C GLU A 129 -3.87 3.13 12.88
N VAL A 130 -2.66 2.63 12.70
CA VAL A 130 -2.41 1.39 11.93
C VAL A 130 -3.14 0.20 12.54
N VAL A 131 -3.13 0.06 13.86
CA VAL A 131 -3.87 -1.00 14.56
C VAL A 131 -5.38 -0.86 14.34
N GLU A 132 -5.91 0.38 14.38
CA GLU A 132 -7.32 0.65 14.12
C GLU A 132 -7.70 0.32 12.66
N LEU A 133 -6.92 0.78 11.69
CA LEU A 133 -7.11 0.49 10.26
C LEU A 133 -7.09 -1.02 10.00
N LEU A 134 -6.08 -1.73 10.49
CA LEU A 134 -5.96 -3.18 10.29
C LEU A 134 -7.12 -3.95 10.93
N ARG A 135 -7.67 -3.47 12.06
CA ARG A 135 -8.87 -4.03 12.68
C ARG A 135 -10.08 -3.84 11.78
N GLY A 136 -10.33 -2.61 11.29
CA GLY A 136 -11.42 -2.31 10.36
C GLY A 136 -11.30 -3.11 9.06
N PHE A 137 -10.09 -3.26 8.52
CA PHE A 137 -9.83 -4.10 7.36
C PHE A 137 -10.18 -5.57 7.63
N GLY A 138 -9.82 -6.07 8.82
CA GLY A 138 -10.16 -7.43 9.26
C GLY A 138 -11.66 -7.68 9.42
N GLU A 139 -12.45 -6.66 9.78
CA GLU A 139 -13.91 -6.78 9.86
C GLU A 139 -14.56 -6.92 8.47
N VAL A 140 -14.04 -6.20 7.49
CA VAL A 140 -14.58 -6.18 6.12
C VAL A 140 -14.05 -7.35 5.28
N ALA A 141 -12.86 -7.87 5.59
CA ALA A 141 -12.27 -9.03 4.93
C ALA A 141 -12.94 -10.35 5.40
N ARG A 142 -13.03 -11.33 4.48
CA ARG A 142 -13.53 -12.66 4.75
C ARG A 142 -12.42 -13.68 5.01
N LYS A 143 -11.28 -13.52 4.33
CA LYS A 143 -10.15 -14.46 4.35
C LYS A 143 -8.89 -13.85 4.95
N ALA A 144 -8.40 -12.76 4.37
CA ALA A 144 -7.15 -12.15 4.83
C ALA A 144 -7.06 -10.64 4.52
N VAL A 145 -6.23 -9.97 5.30
CA VAL A 145 -5.73 -8.61 5.04
C VAL A 145 -4.34 -8.73 4.41
N LEU A 146 -4.13 -8.01 3.32
CA LEU A 146 -2.92 -7.99 2.53
C LEU A 146 -2.33 -6.59 2.53
N VAL A 147 -1.06 -6.45 2.83
CA VAL A 147 -0.37 -5.16 2.88
C VAL A 147 0.91 -5.24 2.08
N ILE A 148 1.19 -4.19 1.30
CA ILE A 148 2.52 -3.94 0.74
C ILE A 148 2.91 -2.52 1.14
N ASP A 149 4.10 -2.38 1.75
CA ASP A 149 4.60 -1.08 2.13
C ASP A 149 6.13 -1.00 1.94
N LEU A 150 6.75 0.10 2.36
CA LEU A 150 8.18 0.29 2.29
C LEU A 150 8.89 -0.41 3.47
N GLU A 151 10.10 -0.91 3.20
CA GLU A 151 11.05 -1.28 4.25
C GLU A 151 11.82 -0.04 4.72
N ARG A 152 11.82 0.25 6.02
CA ARG A 152 12.65 1.31 6.59
C ARG A 152 14.12 0.94 6.50
N ASN A 153 14.80 1.47 5.47
CA ASN A 153 16.17 1.12 5.12
C ASN A 153 16.90 2.35 4.54
N PRO A 154 18.17 2.58 4.86
CA PRO A 154 18.92 3.72 4.32
C PRO A 154 19.10 3.69 2.79
N ILE A 155 19.11 2.53 2.16
CA ILE A 155 19.32 2.43 0.70
C ILE A 155 18.18 3.11 -0.07
N PRO A 156 16.88 2.75 0.11
CA PRO A 156 15.79 3.45 -0.57
C PRO A 156 15.69 4.92 -0.16
N TYR A 157 16.06 5.28 1.07
CA TYR A 157 16.06 6.67 1.54
C TYR A 157 16.88 7.58 0.64
N TYR A 158 18.08 7.17 0.25
CA TYR A 158 18.96 7.97 -0.63
C TYR A 158 18.71 7.71 -2.12
N PHE A 159 18.09 6.59 -2.48
CA PHE A 159 17.99 6.14 -3.87
C PHE A 159 17.22 7.11 -4.75
N ILE A 160 16.05 7.60 -4.34
CA ILE A 160 15.20 8.47 -5.18
C ILE A 160 15.91 9.79 -5.42
N ALA A 161 16.47 10.42 -4.38
CA ALA A 161 17.19 11.68 -4.50
C ALA A 161 18.44 11.53 -5.40
N TRP A 162 19.23 10.46 -5.16
CA TRP A 162 20.46 10.21 -5.92
C TRP A 162 20.20 9.84 -7.37
N SER A 163 19.14 9.11 -7.66
CA SER A 163 18.77 8.70 -9.02
C SER A 163 18.00 9.75 -9.82
N ARG A 164 17.59 10.86 -9.19
CA ARG A 164 16.80 11.92 -9.85
C ARG A 164 17.41 12.43 -11.14
N PRO A 165 18.73 12.76 -11.24
CA PRO A 165 19.31 13.28 -12.47
C PRO A 165 19.19 12.32 -13.66
N LEU A 166 19.17 11.01 -13.39
CA LEU A 166 19.07 9.96 -14.41
C LEU A 166 17.62 9.58 -14.74
N LEU A 167 16.75 9.55 -13.74
CA LEU A 167 15.39 9.02 -13.87
C LEU A 167 14.31 10.10 -13.96
N GLY A 168 14.68 11.37 -13.71
CA GLY A 168 13.80 12.51 -13.87
C GLY A 168 12.59 12.52 -12.91
N TRP A 169 12.80 12.09 -11.65
CA TRP A 169 11.73 12.11 -10.63
C TRP A 169 11.21 13.53 -10.40
N ASP A 170 9.90 13.64 -10.23
CA ASP A 170 9.27 14.89 -9.80
C ASP A 170 9.83 15.36 -8.44
N PRO A 171 9.98 16.68 -8.20
CA PRO A 171 10.44 17.17 -6.91
C PRO A 171 9.60 16.71 -5.71
N VAL A 172 8.30 16.60 -5.87
CA VAL A 172 7.38 16.07 -4.83
C VAL A 172 7.71 14.61 -4.54
N THR A 173 7.87 13.79 -5.58
CA THR A 173 8.27 12.37 -5.42
C THR A 173 9.60 12.21 -4.68
N VAL A 174 10.56 13.11 -4.93
CA VAL A 174 11.87 13.07 -4.23
C VAL A 174 11.72 13.44 -2.76
N HIS A 175 10.95 14.48 -2.47
CA HIS A 175 10.69 14.93 -1.10
C HIS A 175 9.94 13.86 -0.31
N ASP A 176 8.79 13.42 -0.83
CA ASP A 176 7.91 12.48 -0.16
C ASP A 176 8.53 11.09 -0.04
N GLY A 177 9.32 10.67 -1.03
CA GLY A 177 10.01 9.38 -0.97
C GLY A 177 10.97 9.22 0.21
N ALA A 178 11.64 10.30 0.65
CA ALA A 178 12.46 10.28 1.85
C ALA A 178 11.60 10.18 3.12
N ILE A 179 10.54 10.96 3.21
CA ILE A 179 9.56 10.97 4.33
C ILE A 179 8.90 9.59 4.46
N SER A 180 8.42 9.02 3.35
CA SER A 180 7.79 7.70 3.33
C SER A 180 8.73 6.61 3.85
N VAL A 181 10.05 6.68 3.52
CA VAL A 181 11.02 5.70 4.05
C VAL A 181 11.28 5.89 5.53
N GLU A 182 11.28 7.12 6.05
CA GLU A 182 11.40 7.38 7.50
C GLU A 182 10.18 6.88 8.27
N ALA A 183 8.99 6.98 7.69
CA ALA A 183 7.73 6.49 8.24
C ALA A 183 7.52 4.99 8.03
N ALA A 184 8.30 4.34 7.17
CA ALA A 184 8.18 2.94 6.78
C ALA A 184 8.38 1.97 7.96
N PHE A 185 8.06 0.70 7.72
CA PHE A 185 8.08 -0.34 8.75
C PHE A 185 9.38 -1.16 8.72
N ARG A 186 9.73 -1.71 9.88
CA ARG A 186 10.53 -2.93 9.99
C ARG A 186 9.59 -4.14 10.08
N ARG A 187 10.11 -5.30 9.77
CA ARG A 187 9.34 -6.54 9.78
C ARG A 187 8.62 -6.78 11.11
N GLU A 188 9.36 -6.69 12.19
CA GLU A 188 8.89 -6.97 13.55
C GLU A 188 7.79 -5.99 13.99
N GLU A 189 7.91 -4.71 13.57
CA GLU A 189 6.93 -3.67 13.85
C GLU A 189 5.59 -3.99 13.17
N LEU A 190 5.60 -4.28 11.87
CA LEU A 190 4.36 -4.60 11.14
C LEU A 190 3.71 -5.90 11.64
N GLU A 191 4.52 -6.91 12.00
CA GLU A 191 4.01 -8.14 12.62
C GLU A 191 3.31 -7.87 13.97
N GLU A 192 3.90 -7.02 14.79
CA GLU A 192 3.33 -6.67 16.11
C GLU A 192 2.04 -5.85 15.97
N LEU A 193 2.01 -4.85 15.08
CA LEU A 193 0.82 -4.04 14.82
C LEU A 193 -0.35 -4.92 14.31
N ALA A 194 -0.05 -5.89 13.44
CA ALA A 194 -1.06 -6.84 12.96
C ALA A 194 -1.60 -7.73 14.11
N ARG A 195 -0.76 -8.20 15.02
CA ARG A 195 -1.24 -8.97 16.19
C ARG A 195 -2.11 -8.11 17.12
N ARG A 196 -1.70 -6.88 17.38
CA ARG A 196 -2.46 -5.91 18.20
C ARG A 196 -3.83 -5.60 17.59
N SER A 197 -3.96 -5.61 16.27
CA SER A 197 -5.25 -5.39 15.60
C SER A 197 -6.21 -6.58 15.71
N GLY A 198 -5.72 -7.74 16.15
CA GLY A 198 -6.48 -8.99 16.28
C GLY A 198 -6.45 -9.87 15.04
N LEU A 199 -5.67 -9.52 14.03
CA LEU A 199 -5.39 -10.40 12.89
C LEU A 199 -4.57 -11.62 13.33
N ARG A 200 -4.76 -12.74 12.63
CA ARG A 200 -4.09 -14.01 12.95
C ARG A 200 -2.96 -14.30 11.98
N ASN A 201 -1.97 -15.05 12.45
CA ASN A 201 -0.89 -15.59 11.63
C ASN A 201 -0.25 -14.56 10.68
N PRO A 202 0.15 -13.36 11.14
CA PRO A 202 0.77 -12.39 10.28
C PRO A 202 2.08 -12.96 9.69
N ARG A 203 2.12 -13.08 8.38
CA ARG A 203 3.28 -13.56 7.60
C ARG A 203 3.88 -12.38 6.88
N VAL A 204 4.92 -11.79 7.47
CA VAL A 204 5.60 -10.62 6.91
C VAL A 204 6.88 -11.05 6.20
N ARG A 205 7.09 -10.57 4.98
CA ARG A 205 8.29 -10.83 4.16
C ARG A 205 8.85 -9.52 3.61
N VAL A 206 10.17 -9.44 3.60
CA VAL A 206 10.89 -8.34 2.96
C VAL A 206 11.38 -8.79 1.58
N TYR A 207 11.14 -7.96 0.58
CA TYR A 207 11.52 -8.20 -0.81
C TYR A 207 12.62 -7.24 -1.26
N ARG A 208 13.84 -7.76 -1.39
CA ARG A 208 15.00 -7.03 -1.89
C ARG A 208 15.35 -7.49 -3.31
N PRO A 209 15.90 -6.64 -4.16
CA PRO A 209 16.38 -5.27 -3.90
C PRO A 209 15.29 -4.17 -3.96
N ALA A 210 14.02 -4.53 -4.02
CA ALA A 210 12.90 -3.58 -4.11
C ALA A 210 12.62 -2.81 -2.80
N PHE A 211 13.19 -3.25 -1.67
CA PHE A 211 12.94 -2.70 -0.34
C PHE A 211 11.45 -2.54 -0.03
N ARG A 212 10.68 -3.58 -0.40
CA ARG A 212 9.24 -3.69 -0.09
C ARG A 212 9.06 -4.68 1.05
N ILE A 213 8.17 -4.32 1.97
CA ILE A 213 7.66 -5.22 2.98
C ILE A 213 6.26 -5.64 2.59
N ALA A 214 5.94 -6.92 2.68
CA ALA A 214 4.61 -7.41 2.40
C ALA A 214 4.11 -8.33 3.50
N MET A 215 2.85 -8.20 3.84
CA MET A 215 2.16 -8.96 4.87
C MET A 215 0.91 -9.61 4.31
N ALA A 216 0.67 -10.86 4.71
CA ALA A 216 -0.63 -11.50 4.67
C ALA A 216 -1.00 -11.95 6.09
N ALA A 217 -2.16 -11.54 6.57
CA ALA A 217 -2.66 -11.92 7.88
C ALA A 217 -4.09 -12.43 7.78
N ASP A 218 -4.38 -13.56 8.41
CA ASP A 218 -5.68 -14.21 8.34
C ASP A 218 -6.69 -13.45 9.24
N VAL A 219 -7.94 -13.37 8.81
CA VAL A 219 -9.04 -12.84 9.63
C VAL A 219 -9.62 -13.93 10.53
N ARG A 220 -10.40 -13.51 11.53
CA ARG A 220 -11.05 -14.42 12.48
C ARG A 220 -12.19 -15.24 11.83
#